data_ae59579e5232d3031f449b5014733705
#
_entry.id   ae59579e5232d3031f449b5014733705
#
_cell.length_a   1.000
_cell.length_b   1.000
_cell.length_c   1.000
_cell.angle_alpha   90.00
_cell.angle_beta   90.00
_cell.angle_gamma   90.00
#
_symmetry.space_group_name_H-M   'P 1'
#
loop_
_entity.id
_entity.type
_entity.pdbx_description
1 polymer ?
#
loop_
_entity_poly.entity_id
_entity_poly.type
_entity_poly.pdbx_seq_one_letter_code
_entity_poly.pdbx_strand_id
1 'polypeptide(L)'
;MSTYLLIDTSTSRTSVAIVGDGKTLFASHHDGALSHGEALPELVAQGLKLESRIDQVIVGMGPGPFTGLRAGISFAQSFALGRGISWQGVCSLDAIASQISKSDFIVAVDARRKEVFYARYTDGSRIGEPKVCQPSQLAVFDIPIYGEVSNQYPDPTAFIAIAESGAIYSQPIYVRRPDAYPAPIGVKFRPMNQLDLVPIFSIERSAYGKEAWTMAQLKEESAGKDRM
;
A
#
# COMPACT_ATOMS: atom_id res chain seq x y z
N MET A 1 -9.74 -24.47 -15.52
CA MET A 1 -8.69 -24.27 -14.51
C MET A 1 -8.19 -22.85 -14.68
N SER A 2 -8.11 -22.09 -13.61
CA SER A 2 -7.81 -20.64 -13.68
C SER A 2 -6.39 -20.35 -13.23
N THR A 3 -5.73 -19.41 -13.91
CA THR A 3 -4.41 -18.91 -13.56
C THR A 3 -4.53 -17.49 -12.99
N TYR A 4 -3.96 -17.27 -11.83
CA TYR A 4 -4.05 -16.03 -11.06
C TYR A 4 -2.71 -15.30 -11.02
N LEU A 5 -2.75 -13.99 -11.25
CA LEU A 5 -1.65 -13.07 -10.90
C LEU A 5 -1.96 -12.45 -9.52
N LEU A 6 -1.08 -12.62 -8.57
CA LEU A 6 -1.24 -12.24 -7.18
C LEU A 6 -0.19 -11.18 -6.83
N ILE A 7 -0.62 -10.04 -6.26
CA ILE A 7 0.22 -8.88 -6.04
C ILE A 7 0.01 -8.31 -4.63
N ASP A 8 1.10 -8.05 -3.89
CA ASP A 8 1.05 -7.25 -2.67
C ASP A 8 2.15 -6.18 -2.63
N THR A 9 1.78 -4.99 -2.22
CA THR A 9 2.66 -3.83 -2.01
C THR A 9 2.28 -3.06 -0.74
N SER A 10 1.63 -3.75 0.21
CA SER A 10 1.10 -3.14 1.43
C SER A 10 2.14 -2.92 2.53
N THR A 11 3.31 -3.52 2.39
CA THR A 11 4.41 -3.47 3.36
C THR A 11 5.67 -2.85 2.75
N SER A 12 6.82 -3.00 3.39
CA SER A 12 8.12 -2.65 2.80
C SER A 12 8.55 -3.57 1.65
N ARG A 13 7.82 -4.66 1.42
CA ARG A 13 8.09 -5.68 0.39
C ARG A 13 7.10 -5.56 -0.76
N THR A 14 7.58 -5.68 -1.99
CA THR A 14 6.76 -5.96 -3.18
C THR A 14 6.75 -7.45 -3.41
N SER A 15 5.60 -8.10 -3.38
CA SER A 15 5.47 -9.54 -3.61
C SER A 15 4.59 -9.83 -4.81
N VAL A 16 5.02 -10.77 -5.65
CA VAL A 16 4.28 -11.22 -6.84
C VAL A 16 4.29 -12.74 -6.90
N ALA A 17 3.15 -13.35 -7.16
CA ALA A 17 3.06 -14.76 -7.47
C ALA A 17 2.14 -15.00 -8.67
N ILE A 18 2.38 -16.11 -9.39
CA ILE A 18 1.46 -16.68 -10.37
C ILE A 18 1.13 -18.09 -9.92
N VAL A 19 -0.15 -18.36 -9.77
CA VAL A 19 -0.67 -19.66 -9.36
C VAL A 19 -1.62 -20.17 -10.43
N GLY A 20 -1.37 -21.35 -10.96
CA GLY A 20 -2.21 -22.03 -11.94
C GLY A 20 -2.49 -23.45 -11.49
N ASP A 21 -3.75 -23.89 -11.60
CA ASP A 21 -4.19 -25.25 -11.24
C ASP A 21 -3.78 -25.67 -9.82
N GLY A 22 -3.84 -24.73 -8.87
CA GLY A 22 -3.46 -24.94 -7.47
C GLY A 22 -1.96 -25.07 -7.22
N LYS A 23 -1.12 -24.81 -8.23
CA LYS A 23 0.34 -24.84 -8.11
C LYS A 23 0.95 -23.46 -8.28
N THR A 24 1.90 -23.12 -7.45
CA THR A 24 2.71 -21.92 -7.62
C THR A 24 3.65 -22.10 -8.81
N LEU A 25 3.42 -21.35 -9.88
CA LEU A 25 4.24 -21.36 -11.10
C LEU A 25 5.38 -20.35 -11.01
N PHE A 26 5.15 -19.26 -10.29
CA PHE A 26 6.13 -18.21 -10.00
C PHE A 26 5.82 -17.61 -8.65
N ALA A 27 6.85 -17.32 -7.85
CA ALA A 27 6.76 -16.49 -6.67
C ALA A 27 8.09 -15.77 -6.48
N SER A 28 8.04 -14.45 -6.32
CA SER A 28 9.22 -13.63 -6.08
C SER A 28 8.85 -12.36 -5.34
N HIS A 29 9.85 -11.72 -4.72
CA HIS A 29 9.67 -10.48 -4.03
C HIS A 29 10.89 -9.56 -4.18
N HIS A 30 10.68 -8.29 -3.88
CA HIS A 30 11.72 -7.27 -3.77
C HIS A 30 11.52 -6.47 -2.48
N ASP A 31 12.56 -6.36 -1.67
CA ASP A 31 12.55 -5.57 -0.44
C ASP A 31 12.95 -4.12 -0.75
N GLY A 32 12.13 -3.17 -0.34
CA GLY A 32 12.40 -1.74 -0.55
C GLY A 32 11.12 -0.93 -0.64
N ALA A 33 10.78 -0.23 0.43
CA ALA A 33 9.53 0.52 0.56
C ALA A 33 9.36 1.69 -0.43
N LEU A 34 10.41 2.12 -1.11
CA LEU A 34 10.37 3.22 -2.09
C LEU A 34 10.43 2.73 -3.54
N SER A 35 10.65 1.44 -3.76
CA SER A 35 10.89 0.84 -5.07
C SER A 35 9.69 0.08 -5.67
N HIS A 36 8.51 0.11 -5.03
CA HIS A 36 7.34 -0.63 -5.51
C HIS A 36 7.00 -0.34 -6.99
N GLY A 37 7.12 0.92 -7.42
CA GLY A 37 6.80 1.32 -8.79
C GLY A 37 7.74 0.74 -9.84
N GLU A 38 9.01 0.50 -9.49
CA GLU A 38 10.03 -0.08 -10.37
C GLU A 38 10.02 -1.61 -10.27
N ALA A 39 9.99 -2.14 -9.04
CA ALA A 39 10.09 -3.57 -8.79
C ALA A 39 8.87 -4.36 -9.27
N LEU A 40 7.66 -3.81 -9.11
CA LEU A 40 6.43 -4.53 -9.45
C LEU A 40 6.32 -4.91 -10.93
N PRO A 41 6.50 -3.98 -11.90
CA PRO A 41 6.48 -4.34 -13.32
C PRO A 41 7.54 -5.37 -13.70
N GLU A 42 8.73 -5.27 -13.09
CA GLU A 42 9.84 -6.20 -13.34
C GLU A 42 9.52 -7.61 -12.85
N LEU A 43 9.03 -7.75 -11.62
CA LEU A 43 8.62 -9.05 -11.06
C LEU A 43 7.48 -9.69 -11.87
N VAL A 44 6.48 -8.90 -12.27
CA VAL A 44 5.39 -9.38 -13.12
C VAL A 44 5.92 -9.83 -14.48
N ALA A 45 6.82 -9.06 -15.11
CA ALA A 45 7.42 -9.44 -16.39
C ALA A 45 8.24 -10.74 -16.30
N GLN A 46 8.93 -10.98 -15.17
CA GLN A 46 9.63 -12.24 -14.92
C GLN A 46 8.65 -13.42 -14.84
N GLY A 47 7.56 -13.29 -14.09
CA GLY A 47 6.53 -14.31 -13.96
C GLY A 47 5.85 -14.63 -15.30
N LEU A 48 5.52 -13.60 -16.09
CA LEU A 48 4.87 -13.75 -17.39
C LEU A 48 5.73 -14.44 -18.45
N LYS A 49 7.05 -14.52 -18.27
CA LYS A 49 7.92 -15.34 -19.12
C LYS A 49 7.74 -16.84 -18.87
N LEU A 50 7.29 -17.22 -17.68
CA LEU A 50 7.05 -18.62 -17.30
C LEU A 50 5.59 -19.03 -17.58
N GLU A 51 4.65 -18.13 -17.32
CA GLU A 51 3.23 -18.34 -17.58
C GLU A 51 2.59 -17.02 -18.03
N SER A 52 2.23 -16.95 -19.31
CA SER A 52 1.67 -15.75 -19.93
C SER A 52 0.15 -15.66 -19.84
N ARG A 53 -0.53 -16.79 -19.63
CA ARG A 53 -1.98 -16.83 -19.47
C ARG A 53 -2.34 -16.46 -18.05
N ILE A 54 -3.06 -15.36 -17.90
CA ILE A 54 -3.64 -14.92 -16.62
C ILE A 54 -5.14 -14.75 -16.83
N ASP A 55 -5.93 -15.43 -16.02
CA ASP A 55 -7.40 -15.38 -16.09
C ASP A 55 -7.98 -14.37 -15.10
N GLN A 56 -7.27 -14.07 -13.98
CA GLN A 56 -7.70 -13.12 -12.96
C GLN A 56 -6.51 -12.53 -12.20
N VAL A 57 -6.69 -11.31 -11.68
CA VAL A 57 -5.73 -10.68 -10.77
C VAL A 57 -6.32 -10.60 -9.36
N ILE A 58 -5.54 -10.94 -8.33
CA ILE A 58 -5.90 -10.68 -6.94
C ILE A 58 -4.81 -9.80 -6.30
N VAL A 59 -5.21 -8.71 -5.65
CA VAL A 59 -4.29 -7.72 -5.10
C VAL A 59 -4.57 -7.44 -3.63
N GLY A 60 -3.50 -7.29 -2.85
CA GLY A 60 -3.58 -6.83 -1.47
C GLY A 60 -4.09 -5.40 -1.38
N MET A 61 -5.18 -5.21 -0.64
CA MET A 61 -5.84 -3.91 -0.43
C MET A 61 -5.36 -3.22 0.85
N GLY A 62 -4.31 -3.76 1.49
CA GLY A 62 -3.79 -3.25 2.74
C GLY A 62 -4.43 -3.86 4.00
N PRO A 63 -4.35 -3.16 5.12
CA PRO A 63 -3.81 -1.81 5.28
C PRO A 63 -2.30 -1.73 5.03
N GLY A 64 -1.86 -0.53 4.65
CA GLY A 64 -0.45 -0.27 4.35
C GLY A 64 -0.19 1.20 4.02
N PRO A 65 1.08 1.58 3.82
CA PRO A 65 1.45 2.92 3.39
C PRO A 65 0.79 3.30 2.07
N PHE A 66 0.24 4.49 2.01
CA PHE A 66 -0.62 4.98 0.92
C PHE A 66 0.02 4.86 -0.49
N THR A 67 1.30 5.22 -0.61
CA THR A 67 2.02 5.16 -1.90
C THR A 67 2.20 3.72 -2.38
N GLY A 68 2.60 2.81 -1.49
CA GLY A 68 2.76 1.40 -1.81
C GLY A 68 1.44 0.78 -2.26
N LEU A 69 0.38 0.94 -1.46
CA LEU A 69 -0.94 0.43 -1.80
C LEU A 69 -1.42 0.88 -3.19
N ARG A 70 -1.27 2.17 -3.50
CA ARG A 70 -1.68 2.70 -4.79
C ARG A 70 -0.89 2.11 -5.95
N ALA A 71 0.42 1.90 -5.78
CA ALA A 71 1.25 1.29 -6.81
C ALA A 71 0.71 -0.10 -7.20
N GLY A 72 0.49 -0.98 -6.22
CA GLY A 72 -0.03 -2.33 -6.46
C GLY A 72 -1.44 -2.35 -7.02
N ILE A 73 -2.36 -1.60 -6.41
CA ILE A 73 -3.77 -1.58 -6.79
C ILE A 73 -3.94 -0.99 -8.19
N SER A 74 -3.29 0.15 -8.50
CA SER A 74 -3.39 0.77 -9.82
C SER A 74 -2.76 -0.13 -10.90
N PHE A 75 -1.65 -0.80 -10.60
CA PHE A 75 -1.06 -1.77 -11.51
C PHE A 75 -2.01 -2.93 -11.78
N ALA A 76 -2.58 -3.55 -10.73
CA ALA A 76 -3.50 -4.68 -10.86
C ALA A 76 -4.74 -4.32 -11.69
N GLN A 77 -5.34 -3.16 -11.43
CA GLN A 77 -6.50 -2.67 -12.18
C GLN A 77 -6.16 -2.39 -13.65
N SER A 78 -5.04 -1.71 -13.92
CA SER A 78 -4.61 -1.39 -15.28
C SER A 78 -4.23 -2.65 -16.06
N PHE A 79 -3.55 -3.60 -15.42
CA PHE A 79 -3.20 -4.90 -16.03
C PHE A 79 -4.45 -5.70 -16.38
N ALA A 80 -5.40 -5.81 -15.45
CA ALA A 80 -6.65 -6.51 -15.66
C ALA A 80 -7.48 -5.87 -16.78
N LEU A 81 -7.61 -4.54 -16.76
CA LEU A 81 -8.30 -3.78 -17.83
C LEU A 81 -7.66 -4.00 -19.20
N GLY A 82 -6.33 -3.90 -19.30
CA GLY A 82 -5.60 -4.05 -20.55
C GLY A 82 -5.70 -5.46 -21.15
N ARG A 83 -5.98 -6.46 -20.31
CA ARG A 83 -6.16 -7.86 -20.75
C ARG A 83 -7.63 -8.30 -20.82
N GLY A 84 -8.58 -7.45 -20.44
CA GLY A 84 -10.01 -7.79 -20.43
C GLY A 84 -10.36 -8.89 -19.42
N ILE A 85 -9.64 -8.98 -18.30
CA ILE A 85 -9.85 -9.97 -17.23
C ILE A 85 -10.33 -9.29 -15.95
N SER A 86 -10.89 -10.08 -15.03
CA SER A 86 -11.35 -9.57 -13.74
C SER A 86 -10.20 -9.39 -12.74
N TRP A 87 -10.45 -8.54 -11.71
CA TRP A 87 -9.59 -8.42 -10.55
C TRP A 87 -10.40 -8.42 -9.26
N GLN A 88 -9.77 -8.79 -8.16
CA GLN A 88 -10.32 -8.77 -6.81
C GLN A 88 -9.28 -8.25 -5.82
N GLY A 89 -9.76 -7.65 -4.72
CA GLY A 89 -8.91 -7.19 -3.63
C GLY A 89 -9.14 -8.00 -2.35
N VAL A 90 -8.07 -8.26 -1.60
CA VAL A 90 -8.12 -8.96 -0.31
C VAL A 90 -7.35 -8.19 0.76
N CYS A 91 -7.62 -8.43 2.04
CA CYS A 91 -6.86 -7.81 3.13
C CYS A 91 -5.47 -8.44 3.23
N SER A 92 -4.43 -7.61 3.15
CA SER A 92 -3.03 -8.08 3.21
C SER A 92 -2.66 -8.68 4.58
N LEU A 93 -3.28 -8.20 5.67
CA LEU A 93 -3.05 -8.77 7.00
C LEU A 93 -3.57 -10.20 7.12
N ASP A 94 -4.65 -10.55 6.40
CA ASP A 94 -5.20 -11.91 6.40
C ASP A 94 -4.22 -12.91 5.76
N ALA A 95 -3.45 -12.45 4.76
CA ALA A 95 -2.40 -13.27 4.16
C ALA A 95 -1.19 -13.49 5.08
N ILE A 96 -0.89 -12.59 5.99
CA ILE A 96 0.08 -12.85 7.06
C ILE A 96 -0.53 -13.82 8.08
N ALA A 97 -1.77 -13.59 8.47
CA ALA A 97 -2.47 -14.41 9.46
C ALA A 97 -2.59 -15.89 9.03
N SER A 98 -2.79 -16.14 7.73
CA SER A 98 -2.87 -17.51 7.17
C SER A 98 -1.61 -18.36 7.39
N GLN A 99 -0.47 -17.73 7.67
CA GLN A 99 0.81 -18.40 7.93
C GLN A 99 0.99 -18.78 9.41
N ILE A 100 0.05 -18.39 10.29
CA ILE A 100 0.22 -18.47 11.74
C ILE A 100 -0.72 -19.55 12.31
N SER A 101 -0.14 -20.56 12.97
CA SER A 101 -0.86 -21.68 13.59
C SER A 101 -1.09 -21.44 15.09
N LYS A 102 -1.65 -20.28 15.46
CA LYS A 102 -2.01 -19.91 16.83
C LYS A 102 -3.49 -19.58 16.91
N SER A 103 -4.08 -19.83 18.09
CA SER A 103 -5.51 -19.55 18.29
C SER A 103 -5.81 -18.07 18.50
N ASP A 104 -4.93 -17.32 19.15
CA ASP A 104 -5.15 -15.89 19.44
C ASP A 104 -3.85 -15.12 19.25
N PHE A 105 -3.86 -14.12 18.36
CA PHE A 105 -2.67 -13.34 18.00
C PHE A 105 -3.06 -12.04 17.34
N ILE A 106 -2.07 -11.14 17.23
CA ILE A 106 -2.16 -9.90 16.46
C ILE A 106 -1.23 -10.00 15.24
N VAL A 107 -1.70 -9.52 14.09
CA VAL A 107 -0.83 -9.20 12.95
C VAL A 107 -0.63 -7.69 12.92
N ALA A 108 0.63 -7.25 12.82
CA ALA A 108 1.00 -5.85 12.79
C ALA A 108 2.06 -5.58 11.72
N VAL A 109 1.85 -4.51 10.93
CA VAL A 109 2.78 -4.04 9.89
C VAL A 109 3.06 -2.54 10.07
N ASP A 110 4.19 -2.06 9.55
CA ASP A 110 4.61 -0.67 9.70
C ASP A 110 3.59 0.30 9.07
N ALA A 111 3.08 1.22 9.87
CA ALA A 111 2.18 2.29 9.42
C ALA A 111 2.93 3.63 9.22
N ARG A 112 4.27 3.62 9.29
CA ARG A 112 5.10 4.82 9.38
C ARG A 112 4.83 5.64 10.65
N ARG A 113 5.59 6.72 10.87
CA ARG A 113 5.41 7.64 12.00
C ARG A 113 5.42 6.98 13.38
N LYS A 114 6.16 5.88 13.53
CA LYS A 114 6.24 5.07 14.77
C LYS A 114 4.90 4.45 15.17
N GLU A 115 4.04 4.16 14.21
CA GLU A 115 2.77 3.48 14.38
C GLU A 115 2.74 2.18 13.58
N VAL A 116 1.78 1.32 13.89
CA VAL A 116 1.52 0.06 13.18
C VAL A 116 0.06 -0.04 12.78
N PHE A 117 -0.19 -0.57 11.58
CA PHE A 117 -1.51 -1.12 11.23
C PHE A 117 -1.60 -2.51 11.81
N TYR A 118 -2.71 -2.84 12.45
CA TYR A 118 -2.88 -4.13 13.07
C TYR A 118 -4.30 -4.66 12.98
N ALA A 119 -4.43 -5.98 13.10
CA ALA A 119 -5.69 -6.68 13.31
C ALA A 119 -5.47 -7.85 14.28
N ARG A 120 -6.48 -8.15 15.10
CA ARG A 120 -6.51 -9.34 15.98
C ARG A 120 -7.18 -10.49 15.25
N TYR A 121 -6.68 -11.69 15.51
CA TYR A 121 -7.18 -12.94 14.97
C TYR A 121 -7.46 -13.93 16.10
N THR A 122 -8.58 -14.65 15.98
CA THR A 122 -8.93 -15.74 16.87
C THR A 122 -9.39 -16.92 16.01
N ASP A 123 -8.79 -18.08 16.23
CA ASP A 123 -9.06 -19.33 15.48
C ASP A 123 -9.06 -19.12 13.96
N GLY A 124 -8.03 -18.40 13.47
CA GLY A 124 -7.83 -18.10 12.05
C GLY A 124 -8.75 -17.01 11.47
N SER A 125 -9.67 -16.48 12.26
CA SER A 125 -10.61 -15.43 11.82
C SER A 125 -10.23 -14.06 12.37
N ARG A 126 -10.31 -13.04 11.52
CA ARG A 126 -10.07 -11.66 11.93
C ARG A 126 -11.21 -11.13 12.80
N ILE A 127 -10.86 -10.51 13.91
CA ILE A 127 -11.81 -9.90 14.84
C ILE A 127 -11.92 -8.39 14.58
N GLY A 128 -12.97 -8.02 13.87
CA GLY A 128 -13.26 -6.62 13.52
C GLY A 128 -12.38 -6.08 12.39
N GLU A 129 -12.43 -4.76 12.19
CA GLU A 129 -11.67 -4.09 11.15
C GLU A 129 -10.24 -3.79 11.56
N PRO A 130 -9.27 -3.71 10.61
CA PRO A 130 -7.93 -3.25 10.88
C PRO A 130 -7.89 -1.87 11.52
N LYS A 131 -6.92 -1.65 12.41
CA LYS A 131 -6.74 -0.41 13.16
C LYS A 131 -5.31 0.09 13.07
N VAL A 132 -5.06 1.30 13.56
CA VAL A 132 -3.73 1.90 13.69
C VAL A 132 -3.49 2.34 15.13
N CYS A 133 -2.29 2.08 15.64
CA CYS A 133 -1.88 2.52 16.99
C CYS A 133 -0.36 2.59 17.12
N GLN A 134 0.13 3.10 18.24
CA GLN A 134 1.53 2.95 18.60
C GLN A 134 1.83 1.50 19.03
N PRO A 135 3.01 0.94 18.70
CA PRO A 135 3.36 -0.44 19.06
C PRO A 135 3.21 -0.76 20.56
N SER A 136 3.51 0.22 21.44
CA SER A 136 3.38 0.07 22.89
C SER A 136 1.94 -0.19 23.34
N GLN A 137 0.94 0.23 22.59
CA GLN A 137 -0.46 0.01 22.90
C GLN A 137 -0.92 -1.44 22.63
N LEU A 138 -0.17 -2.20 21.83
CA LEU A 138 -0.46 -3.61 21.57
C LEU A 138 -0.12 -4.50 22.78
N ALA A 139 0.81 -4.07 23.63
CA ALA A 139 1.19 -4.82 24.82
C ALA A 139 0.03 -5.09 25.80
N VAL A 140 -1.03 -4.27 25.76
CA VAL A 140 -2.23 -4.45 26.60
C VAL A 140 -2.99 -5.75 26.31
N PHE A 141 -2.81 -6.32 25.11
CA PHE A 141 -3.52 -7.53 24.73
C PHE A 141 -2.90 -8.79 25.30
N ASP A 142 -1.63 -8.77 25.73
CA ASP A 142 -0.88 -9.91 26.28
C ASP A 142 -0.95 -11.19 25.42
N ILE A 143 -0.94 -11.01 24.09
CA ILE A 143 -0.97 -12.09 23.09
C ILE A 143 0.16 -11.89 22.07
N PRO A 144 0.62 -12.97 21.39
CA PRO A 144 1.70 -12.88 20.39
C PRO A 144 1.39 -11.89 19.27
N ILE A 145 2.44 -11.18 18.82
CA ILE A 145 2.36 -10.23 17.70
C ILE A 145 3.26 -10.74 16.57
N TYR A 146 2.70 -10.83 15.37
CA TYR A 146 3.36 -11.25 14.14
C TYR A 146 3.29 -10.16 13.07
N GLY A 147 4.04 -10.33 11.98
CA GLY A 147 4.10 -9.39 10.86
C GLY A 147 5.51 -8.89 10.59
N GLU A 148 5.68 -7.65 10.12
CA GLU A 148 7.02 -7.12 9.77
C GLU A 148 8.01 -7.16 10.95
N VAL A 149 7.54 -6.97 12.18
CA VAL A 149 8.37 -7.07 13.40
C VAL A 149 8.97 -8.46 13.62
N SER A 150 8.37 -9.51 13.08
CA SER A 150 8.83 -10.90 13.10
C SER A 150 9.26 -11.40 11.71
N ASN A 151 9.57 -10.47 10.79
CA ASN A 151 9.97 -10.76 9.40
C ASN A 151 8.94 -11.60 8.64
N GLN A 152 7.65 -11.41 8.92
CA GLN A 152 6.55 -12.03 8.22
C GLN A 152 5.84 -11.00 7.36
N TYR A 153 5.67 -11.35 6.10
CA TYR A 153 5.07 -10.50 5.07
C TYR A 153 3.86 -11.19 4.45
N PRO A 154 2.95 -10.45 3.80
CA PRO A 154 1.86 -11.06 3.06
C PRO A 154 2.40 -12.07 2.06
N ASP A 155 1.92 -13.32 2.14
CA ASP A 155 2.14 -14.33 1.11
C ASP A 155 1.03 -14.24 0.08
N PRO A 156 1.31 -13.77 -1.16
CA PRO A 156 0.26 -13.63 -2.15
C PRO A 156 -0.40 -14.97 -2.52
N THR A 157 0.25 -16.11 -2.34
CA THR A 157 -0.34 -17.42 -2.67
C THR A 157 -1.58 -17.72 -1.84
N ALA A 158 -1.70 -17.13 -0.64
CA ALA A 158 -2.88 -17.24 0.21
C ALA A 158 -4.10 -16.44 -0.30
N PHE A 159 -3.91 -15.49 -1.22
CA PHE A 159 -4.97 -14.58 -1.68
C PHE A 159 -6.14 -15.30 -2.33
N ILE A 160 -5.89 -16.41 -3.00
CA ILE A 160 -6.93 -17.21 -3.65
C ILE A 160 -7.92 -17.72 -2.60
N ALA A 161 -7.44 -18.40 -1.56
CA ALA A 161 -8.28 -18.93 -0.50
C ALA A 161 -9.03 -17.82 0.26
N ILE A 162 -8.38 -16.67 0.49
CA ILE A 162 -9.00 -15.51 1.13
C ILE A 162 -10.14 -14.97 0.25
N ALA A 163 -9.92 -14.82 -1.07
CA ALA A 163 -10.97 -14.37 -1.98
C ALA A 163 -12.13 -15.36 -2.09
N GLU A 164 -11.84 -16.66 -2.12
CA GLU A 164 -12.86 -17.73 -2.15
C GLU A 164 -13.70 -17.78 -0.87
N SER A 165 -13.15 -17.36 0.27
CA SER A 165 -13.93 -17.23 1.51
C SER A 165 -14.94 -16.06 1.49
N GLY A 166 -14.92 -15.22 0.44
CA GLY A 166 -15.79 -14.05 0.30
C GLY A 166 -15.27 -12.80 0.99
N ALA A 167 -14.07 -12.82 1.58
CA ALA A 167 -13.43 -11.65 2.19
C ALA A 167 -12.78 -10.74 1.13
N ILE A 168 -13.60 -10.17 0.23
CA ILE A 168 -13.16 -9.33 -0.89
C ILE A 168 -13.44 -7.85 -0.65
N TYR A 169 -12.55 -7.01 -1.19
CA TYR A 169 -12.61 -5.55 -1.07
C TYR A 169 -12.58 -4.90 -2.46
N SER A 170 -13.48 -3.94 -2.70
CA SER A 170 -13.50 -3.10 -3.91
C SER A 170 -12.77 -1.77 -3.71
N GLN A 171 -12.46 -1.41 -2.47
CA GLN A 171 -11.76 -0.18 -2.09
C GLN A 171 -10.56 -0.49 -1.20
N PRO A 172 -9.47 0.30 -1.29
CA PRO A 172 -8.33 0.15 -0.39
C PRO A 172 -8.72 0.30 1.08
N ILE A 173 -8.10 -0.49 1.95
CA ILE A 173 -8.31 -0.43 3.39
C ILE A 173 -7.50 0.74 3.97
N TYR A 174 -8.04 1.94 3.88
CA TYR A 174 -7.45 3.15 4.45
C TYR A 174 -7.84 3.31 5.93
N VAL A 175 -7.01 2.79 6.82
CA VAL A 175 -7.21 2.91 8.28
C VAL A 175 -6.91 4.31 8.78
N ARG A 176 -5.92 4.98 8.16
CA ARG A 176 -5.60 6.37 8.46
C ARG A 176 -6.26 7.29 7.45
N ARG A 177 -6.87 8.38 7.94
CA ARG A 177 -7.35 9.44 7.04
C ARG A 177 -6.16 10.06 6.29
N PRO A 178 -6.34 10.46 5.02
CA PRO A 178 -5.33 11.22 4.30
C PRO A 178 -4.91 12.46 5.11
N ASP A 179 -3.62 12.79 5.07
CA ASP A 179 -3.11 14.00 5.74
C ASP A 179 -3.57 15.30 5.07
N ALA A 180 -4.13 15.21 3.87
CA ALA A 180 -4.74 16.33 3.18
C ALA A 180 -6.09 16.64 3.83
N TYR A 181 -6.11 17.69 4.62
CA TYR A 181 -7.37 18.26 5.10
C TYR A 181 -8.04 19.05 3.97
N PRO A 182 -9.37 18.97 3.81
CA PRO A 182 -10.06 19.94 2.98
C PRO A 182 -9.72 21.35 3.44
N ALA A 183 -9.53 22.27 2.51
CA ALA A 183 -9.28 23.67 2.86
C ALA A 183 -10.30 24.13 3.92
N PRO A 184 -9.89 24.85 4.97
CA PRO A 184 -10.82 25.36 5.97
C PRO A 184 -11.95 26.14 5.29
N ILE A 185 -13.17 25.99 5.78
CA ILE A 185 -14.32 26.75 5.28
C ILE A 185 -13.99 28.25 5.37
N GLY A 186 -14.04 28.95 4.23
CA GLY A 186 -13.70 30.38 4.15
C GLY A 186 -12.31 30.70 3.59
N VAL A 187 -11.48 29.70 3.26
CA VAL A 187 -10.23 29.95 2.53
C VAL A 187 -10.55 30.44 1.12
N LYS A 188 -10.02 31.62 0.78
CA LYS A 188 -10.09 32.19 -0.55
C LYS A 188 -8.76 31.96 -1.26
N PHE A 189 -8.80 31.32 -2.42
CA PHE A 189 -7.64 31.22 -3.28
C PHE A 189 -7.55 32.46 -4.17
N ARG A 190 -6.36 32.98 -4.34
CA ARG A 190 -6.03 34.04 -5.29
C ARG A 190 -4.68 33.77 -5.93
N PRO A 191 -4.41 34.31 -7.10
CA PRO A 191 -3.06 34.25 -7.67
C PRO A 191 -2.02 34.83 -6.71
N MET A 192 -0.84 34.23 -6.69
CA MET A 192 0.31 34.71 -5.95
C MET A 192 0.77 36.07 -6.46
N ASN A 193 1.19 36.95 -5.57
CA ASN A 193 1.78 38.23 -5.90
C ASN A 193 3.14 38.41 -5.21
N GLN A 194 3.84 39.51 -5.49
CA GLN A 194 5.19 39.75 -4.96
C GLN A 194 5.26 39.82 -3.43
N LEU A 195 4.17 40.22 -2.74
CA LEU A 195 4.13 40.29 -1.28
C LEU A 195 4.07 38.90 -0.63
N ASP A 196 3.70 37.87 -1.39
CA ASP A 196 3.60 36.50 -0.89
C ASP A 196 4.96 35.77 -0.91
N LEU A 197 5.96 36.31 -1.64
CA LEU A 197 7.26 35.65 -1.82
C LEU A 197 8.02 35.38 -0.52
N VAL A 198 8.01 36.33 0.40
CA VAL A 198 8.71 36.20 1.69
C VAL A 198 8.05 35.17 2.59
N PRO A 199 6.71 35.20 2.81
CA PRO A 199 6.03 34.14 3.54
C PRO A 199 6.21 32.73 2.92
N ILE A 200 6.08 32.61 1.60
CA ILE A 200 6.28 31.34 0.89
C ILE A 200 7.71 30.84 1.07
N PHE A 201 8.71 31.68 0.91
CA PHE A 201 10.11 31.30 1.13
C PHE A 201 10.37 30.81 2.57
N SER A 202 9.72 31.42 3.54
CA SER A 202 9.83 30.98 4.94
C SER A 202 9.20 29.58 5.14
N ILE A 203 8.04 29.32 4.54
CA ILE A 203 7.37 28.01 4.57
C ILE A 203 8.24 26.96 3.87
N GLU A 204 8.74 27.25 2.67
CA GLU A 204 9.64 26.38 1.91
C GLU A 204 10.88 25.97 2.71
N ARG A 205 11.58 26.95 3.30
CA ARG A 205 12.74 26.67 4.15
C ARG A 205 12.41 25.85 5.40
N SER A 206 11.25 26.07 5.99
CA SER A 206 10.81 25.30 7.15
C SER A 206 10.45 23.85 6.80
N ALA A 207 9.86 23.64 5.62
CA ALA A 207 9.38 22.34 5.18
C ALA A 207 10.50 21.46 4.57
N TYR A 208 11.38 22.05 3.76
CA TYR A 208 12.35 21.33 2.93
C TYR A 208 13.82 21.60 3.28
N GLY A 209 14.11 22.52 4.20
CA GLY A 209 15.45 22.77 4.70
C GLY A 209 16.45 23.19 3.60
N LYS A 210 17.46 22.34 3.35
CA LYS A 210 18.50 22.60 2.32
C LYS A 210 17.99 22.40 0.89
N GLU A 211 16.92 21.66 0.70
CA GLU A 211 16.31 21.38 -0.61
C GLU A 211 15.22 22.39 -0.98
N ALA A 212 14.94 23.38 -0.11
CA ALA A 212 13.97 24.43 -0.35
C ALA A 212 14.35 25.29 -1.57
N TRP A 213 13.36 25.73 -2.30
CA TRP A 213 13.54 26.69 -3.39
C TRP A 213 14.21 27.96 -2.89
N THR A 214 15.09 28.51 -3.70
CA THR A 214 15.71 29.81 -3.43
C THR A 214 14.74 30.94 -3.72
N MET A 215 14.98 32.09 -3.13
CA MET A 215 14.18 33.30 -3.42
C MET A 215 14.19 33.67 -4.91
N ALA A 216 15.29 33.39 -5.61
CA ALA A 216 15.41 33.64 -7.05
C ALA A 216 14.47 32.72 -7.85
N GLN A 217 14.44 31.43 -7.55
CA GLN A 217 13.53 30.45 -8.16
C GLN A 217 12.07 30.80 -7.91
N LEU A 218 11.70 31.18 -6.68
CA LEU A 218 10.34 31.61 -6.35
C LEU A 218 9.91 32.88 -7.13
N LYS A 219 10.84 33.82 -7.33
CA LYS A 219 10.58 35.03 -8.14
C LYS A 219 10.38 34.69 -9.61
N GLU A 220 11.20 33.82 -10.16
CA GLU A 220 11.11 33.37 -11.55
C GLU A 220 9.78 32.66 -11.82
N GLU A 221 9.37 31.74 -10.92
CA GLU A 221 8.09 31.03 -11.02
C GLU A 221 6.91 31.98 -10.91
N SER A 222 6.98 32.97 -9.99
CA SER A 222 5.92 33.97 -9.84
C SER A 222 5.78 34.93 -11.02
N ALA A 223 6.84 35.13 -11.80
CA ALA A 223 6.84 35.98 -12.98
C ALA A 223 6.43 35.26 -14.28
N GLY A 224 6.38 33.93 -14.27
CA GLY A 224 5.99 33.12 -15.41
C GLY A 224 4.53 33.32 -15.76
N LYS A 225 4.26 34.10 -16.80
CA LYS A 225 2.95 34.18 -17.45
C LYS A 225 2.78 32.91 -18.29
N ASP A 226 1.67 32.20 -18.08
CA ASP A 226 1.21 31.03 -18.84
C ASP A 226 1.87 29.67 -18.50
N ARG A 227 1.48 29.09 -17.38
CA ARG A 227 1.32 27.63 -17.25
C ARG A 227 -0.03 27.36 -16.62
N MET A 228 -1.07 27.23 -17.46
CA MET A 228 -2.26 26.43 -17.14
C MET A 228 -2.03 25.01 -17.65
#